data_70d689e69c72c1c2e7be621435895f55
#
_entry.id   70d689e69c72c1c2e7be621435895f55
#
_cell.length_a   1.000
_cell.length_b   1.000
_cell.length_c   1.000
_cell.angle_alpha   90.00
_cell.angle_beta   90.00
_cell.angle_gamma   90.00
#
_symmetry.space_group_name_H-M   'P 1'
#
loop_
_entity.id
_entity.type
_entity.pdbx_description
1 polymer ?
#
loop_
_entity_poly.entity_id
_entity_poly.type
_entity_poly.pdbx_seq_one_letter_code
_entity_poly.pdbx_strand_id
1 'polypeptide(L)'
;GKGGSMHIADFNIGMLGANGIVCGGLSIITGAGLAAQMEGKGGVAVCFFGDGASSAGPFHEAMNIAANWKLPVLYVVENNLWAMDTSAAEAVSVADIATRAAGYGIPGVIVDGNDVLEVHRVASEAVARARAGEGPTLIECKTYRHRRHTERPTQSDARPPEEIAAWMKKDPIDRLVAHLQ
;
A
#
# COMPACT_ATOMS: atom_id res chain seq x y z
N GLY A 1 -7.53 12.66 -19.20
CA GLY A 1 -8.34 13.23 -18.81
C GLY A 1 -8.67 14.41 -17.87
N LYS A 2 -9.96 14.70 -17.73
CA LYS A 2 -10.42 15.81 -16.87
C LYS A 2 -10.34 15.51 -15.37
N GLY A 3 -10.21 14.25 -14.97
CA GLY A 3 -10.18 13.84 -13.57
C GLY A 3 -8.87 14.08 -12.83
N GLY A 4 -7.79 14.39 -13.53
CA GLY A 4 -6.47 14.58 -12.96
C GLY A 4 -5.80 13.29 -12.50
N SER A 5 -4.67 13.42 -11.79
CA SER A 5 -3.82 12.29 -11.38
C SER A 5 -4.49 11.27 -10.46
N MET A 6 -5.48 11.71 -9.65
CA MET A 6 -6.22 10.81 -8.76
C MET A 6 -7.25 9.90 -9.46
N HIS A 7 -7.38 10.00 -10.79
CA HIS A 7 -8.37 9.25 -11.56
C HIS A 7 -7.77 8.70 -12.87
N ILE A 8 -6.46 8.39 -12.86
CA ILE A 8 -5.77 7.80 -14.01
C ILE A 8 -6.11 6.33 -14.11
N ALA A 9 -6.41 5.88 -15.33
CA ALA A 9 -6.54 4.46 -15.67
C ALA A 9 -6.01 4.23 -17.09
N ASP A 10 -5.33 3.11 -17.30
CA ASP A 10 -4.90 2.62 -18.61
C ASP A 10 -4.89 1.08 -18.58
N PHE A 11 -5.96 0.49 -19.04
CA PHE A 11 -6.13 -0.96 -19.04
C PHE A 11 -5.15 -1.69 -19.96
N ASN A 12 -4.57 -1.01 -20.98
CA ASN A 12 -3.62 -1.64 -21.90
C ASN A 12 -2.31 -2.00 -21.21
N ILE A 13 -1.96 -1.30 -20.13
CA ILE A 13 -0.74 -1.56 -19.34
C ILE A 13 -1.06 -2.16 -17.97
N GLY A 14 -2.31 -2.56 -17.74
CA GLY A 14 -2.74 -3.15 -16.46
C GLY A 14 -2.97 -2.15 -15.33
N MET A 15 -2.99 -0.82 -15.61
CA MET A 15 -3.35 0.20 -14.63
C MET A 15 -4.88 0.31 -14.53
N LEU A 16 -5.47 -0.39 -13.57
CA LEU A 16 -6.92 -0.50 -13.42
C LEU A 16 -7.59 0.79 -12.92
N GLY A 17 -6.85 1.65 -12.27
CA GLY A 17 -7.31 2.99 -11.91
C GLY A 17 -6.77 3.49 -10.59
N ALA A 18 -6.67 4.81 -10.49
CA ALA A 18 -6.55 5.54 -9.24
C ALA A 18 -7.95 5.98 -8.79
N ASN A 19 -8.21 5.96 -7.49
CA ASN A 19 -9.51 6.27 -6.93
C ASN A 19 -9.39 7.26 -5.77
N GLY A 20 -10.11 8.37 -5.84
CA GLY A 20 -10.16 9.38 -4.78
C GLY A 20 -11.00 8.95 -3.55
N ILE A 21 -11.73 7.84 -3.63
CA ILE A 21 -12.47 7.28 -2.49
C ILE A 21 -11.51 6.45 -1.65
N VAL A 22 -11.28 6.87 -0.41
CA VAL A 22 -10.42 6.13 0.54
C VAL A 22 -10.91 4.69 0.65
N CYS A 23 -10.01 3.72 0.56
CA CYS A 23 -10.28 2.28 0.52
C CYS A 23 -11.01 1.75 -0.73
N GLY A 24 -11.52 2.58 -1.63
CA GLY A 24 -12.25 2.12 -2.82
C GLY A 24 -11.43 1.17 -3.71
N GLY A 25 -10.13 1.38 -3.80
CA GLY A 25 -9.21 0.52 -4.53
C GLY A 25 -9.12 -0.91 -4.01
N LEU A 26 -9.33 -1.12 -2.70
CA LEU A 26 -9.18 -2.45 -2.08
C LEU A 26 -10.24 -3.46 -2.57
N SER A 27 -11.49 -3.05 -2.63
CA SER A 27 -12.56 -3.90 -3.17
C SER A 27 -12.41 -4.13 -4.67
N ILE A 28 -12.02 -3.10 -5.42
CA ILE A 28 -11.78 -3.18 -6.87
C ILE A 28 -10.66 -4.18 -7.18
N ILE A 29 -9.54 -4.08 -6.47
CA ILE A 29 -8.40 -4.96 -6.71
C ILE A 29 -8.67 -6.40 -6.30
N THR A 30 -9.51 -6.62 -5.29
CA THR A 30 -9.98 -7.95 -4.91
C THR A 30 -10.75 -8.60 -6.06
N GLY A 31 -11.64 -7.84 -6.73
CA GLY A 31 -12.32 -8.28 -7.95
C GLY A 31 -11.37 -8.56 -9.10
N ALA A 32 -10.34 -7.72 -9.28
CA ALA A 32 -9.30 -7.94 -10.29
C ALA A 32 -8.48 -9.21 -10.00
N GLY A 33 -8.18 -9.49 -8.73
CA GLY A 33 -7.55 -10.74 -8.31
C GLY A 33 -8.40 -11.97 -8.65
N LEU A 34 -9.70 -11.89 -8.44
CA LEU A 34 -10.64 -12.94 -8.85
C LEU A 34 -10.61 -13.15 -10.38
N ALA A 35 -10.66 -12.07 -11.15
CA ALA A 35 -10.57 -12.14 -12.60
C ALA A 35 -9.26 -12.79 -13.05
N ALA A 36 -8.12 -12.37 -12.48
CA ALA A 36 -6.81 -12.95 -12.78
C ALA A 36 -6.73 -14.44 -12.46
N GLN A 37 -7.34 -14.88 -11.35
CA GLN A 37 -7.44 -16.29 -10.99
C GLN A 37 -8.28 -17.07 -12.00
N MET A 38 -9.43 -16.53 -12.40
CA MET A 38 -10.32 -17.17 -13.39
C MET A 38 -9.68 -17.25 -14.79
N GLU A 39 -8.86 -16.26 -15.17
CA GLU A 39 -8.12 -16.30 -16.43
C GLU A 39 -6.99 -17.34 -16.45
N GLY A 40 -6.45 -17.72 -15.32
CA GLY A 40 -5.42 -18.74 -15.20
C GLY A 40 -4.09 -18.40 -15.88
N LYS A 41 -3.81 -17.12 -16.18
CA LYS A 41 -2.61 -16.66 -16.88
C LYS A 41 -1.46 -16.23 -15.96
N GLY A 42 -1.57 -16.46 -14.66
CA GLY A 42 -0.57 -16.07 -13.66
C GLY A 42 -0.53 -14.58 -13.35
N GLY A 43 -1.61 -13.83 -13.66
CA GLY A 43 -1.77 -12.43 -13.29
C GLY A 43 -1.83 -12.28 -11.77
N VAL A 44 -1.28 -11.17 -11.26
CA VAL A 44 -1.34 -10.79 -9.85
C VAL A 44 -1.83 -9.35 -9.77
N ALA A 45 -2.82 -9.11 -8.92
CA ALA A 45 -3.40 -7.80 -8.71
C ALA A 45 -2.73 -7.10 -7.51
N VAL A 46 -2.38 -5.82 -7.65
CA VAL A 46 -1.69 -5.05 -6.61
C VAL A 46 -2.47 -3.78 -6.30
N CYS A 47 -2.70 -3.51 -5.01
CA CYS A 47 -3.32 -2.28 -4.53
C CYS A 47 -2.40 -1.54 -3.58
N PHE A 48 -2.16 -0.26 -3.85
CA PHE A 48 -1.46 0.66 -2.95
C PHE A 48 -2.48 1.51 -2.19
N PHE A 49 -2.27 1.70 -0.89
CA PHE A 49 -3.13 2.53 -0.05
C PHE A 49 -2.36 3.02 1.19
N GLY A 50 -2.78 4.16 1.75
CA GLY A 50 -2.15 4.74 2.93
C GLY A 50 -2.57 4.07 4.25
N ASP A 51 -1.83 4.38 5.31
CA ASP A 51 -2.09 3.92 6.68
C ASP A 51 -3.50 4.24 7.17
N GLY A 52 -4.02 5.44 6.89
CA GLY A 52 -5.39 5.84 7.27
C GLY A 52 -6.47 4.96 6.65
N ALA A 53 -6.25 4.43 5.46
CA ALA A 53 -7.20 3.52 4.81
C ALA A 53 -7.35 2.18 5.54
N SER A 54 -6.33 1.76 6.29
CA SER A 54 -6.35 0.48 7.00
C SER A 54 -7.40 0.40 8.12
N SER A 55 -7.97 1.53 8.53
CA SER A 55 -9.01 1.59 9.57
C SER A 55 -10.44 1.59 9.03
N ALA A 56 -10.61 1.55 7.69
CA ALA A 56 -11.93 1.54 7.06
C ALA A 56 -12.47 0.11 6.87
N GLY A 57 -13.81 -0.04 6.89
CA GLY A 57 -14.48 -1.34 6.72
C GLY A 57 -14.03 -2.14 5.50
N PRO A 58 -13.95 -1.54 4.29
CA PRO A 58 -13.50 -2.24 3.08
C PRO A 58 -12.11 -2.87 3.16
N PHE A 59 -11.21 -2.37 4.02
CA PHE A 59 -9.93 -3.03 4.29
C PHE A 59 -10.15 -4.45 4.83
N HIS A 60 -10.99 -4.58 5.86
CA HIS A 60 -11.27 -5.85 6.53
C HIS A 60 -12.04 -6.82 5.61
N GLU A 61 -13.00 -6.30 4.87
CA GLU A 61 -13.81 -7.07 3.93
C GLU A 61 -12.98 -7.64 2.78
N ALA A 62 -12.14 -6.79 2.15
CA ALA A 62 -11.27 -7.18 1.05
C ALA A 62 -10.25 -8.25 1.47
N MET A 63 -9.59 -8.06 2.63
CA MET A 63 -8.62 -9.04 3.16
C MET A 63 -9.29 -10.39 3.41
N ASN A 64 -10.45 -10.39 4.04
CA ASN A 64 -11.18 -11.61 4.38
C ASN A 64 -11.61 -12.39 3.12
N ILE A 65 -12.17 -11.71 2.12
CA ILE A 65 -12.58 -12.36 0.87
C ILE A 65 -11.36 -12.91 0.12
N ALA A 66 -10.31 -12.09 -0.04
CA ALA A 66 -9.12 -12.51 -0.76
C ALA A 66 -8.42 -13.70 -0.09
N ALA A 67 -8.37 -13.71 1.23
CA ALA A 67 -7.80 -14.83 2.01
C ALA A 67 -8.62 -16.11 1.81
N ASN A 68 -9.95 -16.04 1.98
CA ASN A 68 -10.84 -17.18 1.88
C ASN A 68 -10.81 -17.84 0.49
N TRP A 69 -10.72 -17.03 -0.56
CA TRP A 69 -10.69 -17.53 -1.94
C TRP A 69 -9.29 -17.71 -2.49
N LYS A 70 -8.24 -17.45 -1.67
CA LYS A 70 -6.81 -17.52 -2.05
C LYS A 70 -6.50 -16.73 -3.32
N LEU A 71 -7.04 -15.51 -3.41
CA LEU A 71 -6.88 -14.67 -4.58
C LEU A 71 -5.43 -14.19 -4.73
N PRO A 72 -4.91 -14.08 -5.96
CA PRO A 72 -3.56 -13.57 -6.23
C PRO A 72 -3.53 -12.04 -6.10
N VAL A 73 -3.56 -11.54 -4.87
CA VAL A 73 -3.58 -10.10 -4.57
C VAL A 73 -2.46 -9.73 -3.61
N LEU A 74 -1.77 -8.64 -3.91
CA LEU A 74 -0.88 -7.95 -3.00
C LEU A 74 -1.55 -6.66 -2.50
N TYR A 75 -1.63 -6.53 -1.19
CA TYR A 75 -2.10 -5.33 -0.52
C TYR A 75 -0.89 -4.59 0.05
N VAL A 76 -0.55 -3.44 -0.51
CA VAL A 76 0.64 -2.66 -0.13
C VAL A 76 0.22 -1.42 0.63
N VAL A 77 0.55 -1.38 1.91
CA VAL A 77 0.32 -0.21 2.77
C VAL A 77 1.52 0.72 2.67
N GLU A 78 1.31 1.91 2.17
CA GLU A 78 2.26 3.02 2.29
C GLU A 78 2.06 3.69 3.67
N ASN A 79 2.61 3.08 4.71
CA ASN A 79 2.53 3.62 6.06
C ASN A 79 3.51 4.79 6.19
N ASN A 80 3.00 5.97 5.85
CA ASN A 80 3.75 7.22 5.92
C ASN A 80 3.56 7.96 7.25
N LEU A 81 2.98 7.30 8.25
CA LEU A 81 2.74 7.73 9.63
C LEU A 81 1.65 8.80 9.79
N TRP A 82 1.04 9.30 8.70
CA TRP A 82 0.10 10.40 8.75
C TRP A 82 -1.07 10.26 7.77
N ALA A 83 -2.24 10.02 8.31
CA ALA A 83 -3.51 10.08 7.59
C ALA A 83 -3.98 11.53 7.52
N MET A 84 -3.61 12.27 6.46
CA MET A 84 -3.78 13.70 6.34
C MET A 84 -3.10 14.46 7.50
N ASP A 85 -3.83 14.89 8.51
CA ASP A 85 -3.37 15.62 9.69
C ASP A 85 -3.49 14.79 10.99
N THR A 86 -3.89 13.52 10.88
CA THR A 86 -3.99 12.59 12.02
C THR A 86 -2.81 11.63 11.99
N SER A 87 -2.08 11.53 13.09
CA SER A 87 -0.96 10.60 13.19
C SER A 87 -1.44 9.13 13.18
N ALA A 88 -0.64 8.23 12.62
CA ALA A 88 -0.95 6.80 12.67
C ALA A 88 -1.05 6.28 14.11
N ALA A 89 -0.25 6.84 15.04
CA ALA A 89 -0.28 6.48 16.44
C ALA A 89 -1.62 6.81 17.13
N GLU A 90 -2.35 7.82 16.64
CA GLU A 90 -3.68 8.18 17.15
C GLU A 90 -4.80 7.41 16.43
N ALA A 91 -4.61 7.09 15.15
CA ALA A 91 -5.65 6.49 14.29
C ALA A 91 -5.65 4.96 14.29
N VAL A 92 -4.54 4.31 14.64
CA VAL A 92 -4.35 2.86 14.51
C VAL A 92 -3.93 2.27 15.85
N SER A 93 -4.70 1.32 16.36
CA SER A 93 -4.48 0.71 17.69
C SER A 93 -3.28 -0.26 17.77
N VAL A 94 -2.73 -0.67 16.62
CA VAL A 94 -1.57 -1.56 16.55
C VAL A 94 -0.35 -0.78 16.05
N ALA A 95 0.84 -1.12 16.54
CA ALA A 95 2.08 -0.46 16.12
C ALA A 95 2.38 -0.71 14.63
N ASP A 96 2.05 -1.90 14.15
CA ASP A 96 2.26 -2.33 12.77
C ASP A 96 0.96 -2.84 12.16
N ILE A 97 0.56 -2.24 11.05
CA ILE A 97 -0.68 -2.60 10.34
C ILE A 97 -0.60 -4.04 9.82
N ALA A 98 0.59 -4.46 9.40
CA ALA A 98 0.83 -5.82 8.90
C ALA A 98 0.46 -6.92 9.91
N THR A 99 0.46 -6.64 11.21
CA THR A 99 0.06 -7.60 12.25
C THR A 99 -1.42 -7.99 12.15
N ARG A 100 -2.26 -7.14 11.55
CA ARG A 100 -3.68 -7.44 11.29
C ARG A 100 -3.88 -8.60 10.33
N ALA A 101 -2.89 -8.90 9.49
CA ALA A 101 -2.93 -10.01 8.53
C ALA A 101 -3.16 -11.36 9.20
N ALA A 102 -2.67 -11.54 10.42
CA ALA A 102 -2.88 -12.75 11.21
C ALA A 102 -4.37 -13.05 11.46
N GLY A 103 -5.20 -12.01 11.59
CA GLY A 103 -6.65 -12.15 11.76
C GLY A 103 -7.38 -12.74 10.54
N TYR A 104 -6.74 -12.73 9.37
CA TYR A 104 -7.27 -13.30 8.13
C TYR A 104 -6.53 -14.58 7.71
N GLY A 105 -5.53 -15.01 8.49
CA GLY A 105 -4.72 -16.18 8.17
C GLY A 105 -3.81 -15.99 6.94
N ILE A 106 -3.39 -14.76 6.65
CA ILE A 106 -2.49 -14.41 5.53
C ILE A 106 -1.16 -13.86 6.06
N PRO A 107 -0.08 -13.90 5.27
CA PRO A 107 1.18 -13.27 5.63
C PRO A 107 1.04 -11.75 5.74
N GLY A 108 1.58 -11.18 6.82
CA GLY A 108 1.82 -9.75 7.00
C GLY A 108 3.32 -9.50 7.05
N VAL A 109 3.84 -8.68 6.16
CA VAL A 109 5.28 -8.40 6.04
C VAL A 109 5.53 -6.91 6.24
N ILE A 110 6.48 -6.58 7.12
CA ILE A 110 6.92 -5.20 7.35
C ILE A 110 8.25 -5.00 6.62
N VAL A 111 8.38 -3.90 5.90
CA VAL A 111 9.60 -3.57 5.16
C VAL A 111 9.92 -2.07 5.31
N ASP A 112 11.21 -1.73 5.29
CA ASP A 112 11.64 -0.34 5.14
C ASP A 112 11.26 0.14 3.72
N GLY A 113 10.20 0.94 3.62
CA GLY A 113 9.69 1.47 2.36
C GLY A 113 10.65 2.43 1.65
N ASN A 114 11.72 2.87 2.34
CA ASN A 114 12.78 3.69 1.77
C ASN A 114 13.98 2.85 1.27
N ASP A 115 13.88 1.51 1.33
CA ASP A 115 14.84 0.58 0.75
C ASP A 115 14.23 -0.14 -0.46
N VAL A 116 14.49 0.36 -1.66
CA VAL A 116 13.91 -0.20 -2.89
C VAL A 116 14.34 -1.66 -3.14
N LEU A 117 15.54 -2.06 -2.72
CA LEU A 117 16.03 -3.43 -2.89
C LEU A 117 15.28 -4.39 -1.97
N GLU A 118 15.04 -3.98 -0.73
CA GLU A 118 14.28 -4.77 0.23
C GLU A 118 12.80 -4.85 -0.18
N VAL A 119 12.20 -3.74 -0.62
CA VAL A 119 10.83 -3.74 -1.16
C VAL A 119 10.71 -4.66 -2.37
N HIS A 120 11.70 -4.63 -3.28
CA HIS A 120 11.72 -5.52 -4.45
C HIS A 120 11.79 -7.01 -4.05
N ARG A 121 12.64 -7.34 -3.09
CA ARG A 121 12.77 -8.72 -2.57
C ARG A 121 11.44 -9.22 -2.01
N VAL A 122 10.86 -8.46 -1.08
CA VAL A 122 9.58 -8.80 -0.41
C VAL A 122 8.43 -8.91 -1.42
N ALA A 123 8.34 -7.94 -2.35
CA ALA A 123 7.31 -7.97 -3.39
C ALA A 123 7.46 -9.17 -4.32
N SER A 124 8.70 -9.55 -4.68
CA SER A 124 8.96 -10.71 -5.53
C SER A 124 8.53 -12.02 -4.86
N GLU A 125 8.81 -12.18 -3.57
CA GLU A 125 8.37 -13.33 -2.77
C GLU A 125 6.84 -13.40 -2.69
N ALA A 126 6.18 -12.26 -2.44
CA ALA A 126 4.73 -12.17 -2.37
C ALA A 126 4.06 -12.48 -3.73
N VAL A 127 4.63 -12.02 -4.85
CA VAL A 127 4.17 -12.34 -6.21
C VAL A 127 4.33 -13.84 -6.49
N ALA A 128 5.46 -14.43 -6.13
CA ALA A 128 5.70 -15.86 -6.32
C ALA A 128 4.67 -16.68 -5.53
N ARG A 129 4.41 -16.33 -4.29
CA ARG A 129 3.38 -16.93 -3.44
C ARG A 129 1.99 -16.84 -4.06
N ALA A 130 1.60 -15.65 -4.53
CA ALA A 130 0.30 -15.42 -5.15
C ALA A 130 0.12 -16.27 -6.41
N ARG A 131 1.16 -16.35 -7.26
CA ARG A 131 1.18 -17.21 -8.47
C ARG A 131 1.12 -18.70 -8.16
N ALA A 132 1.64 -19.11 -7.01
CA ALA A 132 1.54 -20.49 -6.52
C ALA A 132 0.13 -20.84 -5.99
N GLY A 133 -0.82 -19.90 -5.99
CA GLY A 133 -2.18 -20.12 -5.46
C GLY A 133 -2.25 -20.15 -3.93
N GLU A 134 -1.24 -19.63 -3.24
CA GLU A 134 -1.19 -19.62 -1.79
C GLU A 134 -1.94 -18.43 -1.16
N GLY A 135 -2.53 -17.55 -1.99
CA GLY A 135 -3.38 -16.44 -1.57
C GLY A 135 -2.65 -15.10 -1.43
N PRO A 136 -3.33 -14.10 -0.84
CA PRO A 136 -2.83 -12.73 -0.78
C PRO A 136 -1.74 -12.55 0.27
N THR A 137 -1.04 -11.42 0.16
CA THR A 137 -0.06 -10.94 1.16
C THR A 137 -0.33 -9.48 1.48
N LEU A 138 -0.27 -9.10 2.76
CA LEU A 138 -0.27 -7.72 3.22
C LEU A 138 1.18 -7.27 3.44
N ILE A 139 1.64 -6.28 2.69
CA ILE A 139 2.97 -5.70 2.81
C ILE A 139 2.83 -4.30 3.40
N GLU A 140 3.47 -4.02 4.51
CA GLU A 140 3.54 -2.70 5.12
C GLU A 140 4.90 -2.07 4.86
N CYS A 141 4.91 -1.06 3.98
CA CYS A 141 6.09 -0.26 3.69
C CYS A 141 6.14 0.92 4.66
N LYS A 142 7.08 0.88 5.61
CA LYS A 142 7.33 2.00 6.52
C LYS A 142 8.07 3.09 5.76
N THR A 143 7.44 4.24 5.61
CA THR A 143 7.97 5.38 4.87
C THR A 143 7.51 6.70 5.49
N TYR A 144 7.68 7.79 4.78
CA TYR A 144 7.23 9.10 5.24
C TYR A 144 6.82 10.01 4.08
N ARG A 145 5.75 10.77 4.28
CA ARG A 145 5.30 11.76 3.31
C ARG A 145 6.08 13.06 3.48
N HIS A 146 7.02 13.38 2.58
CA HIS A 146 7.87 14.58 2.69
C HIS A 146 7.09 15.89 2.51
N ARG A 147 6.03 15.90 1.69
CA ARG A 147 5.19 17.08 1.42
C ARG A 147 3.87 17.01 2.16
N ARG A 148 3.13 18.12 2.19
CA ARG A 148 1.75 18.13 2.72
C ARG A 148 0.87 17.15 1.97
N HIS A 149 -0.20 16.70 2.61
CA HIS A 149 -1.17 15.80 1.99
C HIS A 149 -1.85 16.43 0.78
N THR A 150 -2.15 17.73 0.87
CA THR A 150 -2.70 18.53 -0.22
C THR A 150 -1.96 19.87 -0.31
N GLU A 151 -1.92 20.45 -1.52
CA GLU A 151 -1.29 21.77 -1.74
C GLU A 151 -2.27 22.94 -1.53
N ARG A 152 -3.33 22.74 -0.72
CA ARG A 152 -4.27 23.83 -0.41
C ARG A 152 -3.59 24.88 0.48
N PRO A 153 -3.61 26.18 0.09
CA PRO A 153 -2.88 27.23 0.83
C PRO A 153 -3.35 27.44 2.27
N THR A 154 -4.58 27.05 2.60
CA THR A 154 -5.22 27.28 3.89
C THR A 154 -5.02 26.15 4.89
N GLN A 155 -4.42 25.02 4.49
CA GLN A 155 -4.21 23.88 5.36
C GLN A 155 -2.85 24.02 6.07
N SER A 156 -2.85 24.05 7.41
CA SER A 156 -1.64 23.93 8.22
C SER A 156 -1.08 22.51 8.10
N ASP A 157 0.22 22.36 8.28
CA ASP A 157 0.85 21.04 8.42
C ASP A 157 0.93 20.72 9.92
N ALA A 158 0.20 19.72 10.38
CA ALA A 158 0.16 19.32 11.78
C ALA A 158 1.43 18.55 12.22
N ARG A 159 2.29 18.16 11.27
CA ARG A 159 3.47 17.36 11.55
C ARG A 159 4.59 18.21 12.15
N PRO A 160 5.33 17.68 13.15
CA PRO A 160 6.50 18.36 13.71
C PRO A 160 7.58 18.58 12.65
N PRO A 161 8.13 19.81 12.50
CA PRO A 161 9.20 20.08 11.53
C PRO A 161 10.45 19.21 11.71
N GLU A 162 10.77 18.88 12.94
CA GLU A 162 11.91 18.02 13.31
C GLU A 162 11.70 16.58 12.82
N GLU A 163 10.48 16.07 12.85
CA GLU A 163 10.12 14.75 12.33
C GLU A 163 10.30 14.72 10.80
N ILE A 164 9.79 15.72 10.10
CA ILE A 164 9.99 15.87 8.66
C ILE A 164 11.47 15.91 8.32
N ALA A 165 12.26 16.73 9.03
CA ALA A 165 13.68 16.87 8.78
C ALA A 165 14.47 15.58 9.06
N ALA A 166 14.05 14.79 10.04
CA ALA A 166 14.66 13.49 10.35
C ALA A 166 14.40 12.47 9.23
N TRP A 167 13.18 12.44 8.66
CA TRP A 167 12.82 11.54 7.59
C TRP A 167 13.41 11.94 6.24
N MET A 168 13.58 13.24 5.96
CA MET A 168 14.25 13.71 4.73
C MET A 168 15.69 13.20 4.61
N LYS A 169 16.37 12.91 5.73
CA LYS A 169 17.71 12.30 5.73
C LYS A 169 17.72 10.84 5.31
N LYS A 170 16.55 10.23 5.18
CA LYS A 170 16.36 8.82 4.76
C LYS A 170 15.75 8.74 3.37
N ASP A 171 16.04 9.70 2.50
CA ASP A 171 15.50 9.73 1.13
C ASP A 171 15.89 8.44 0.39
N PRO A 172 14.92 7.71 -0.18
CA PRO A 172 15.17 6.45 -0.88
C PRO A 172 16.03 6.61 -2.12
N ILE A 173 15.99 7.79 -2.77
CA ILE A 173 16.77 8.06 -3.98
C ILE A 173 18.25 8.21 -3.59
N ASP A 174 18.55 9.06 -2.61
CA ASP A 174 19.91 9.28 -2.13
C ASP A 174 20.53 7.98 -1.60
N ARG A 175 19.72 7.16 -0.91
CA ARG A 175 20.15 5.86 -0.40
C ARG A 175 20.52 4.90 -1.54
N LEU A 176 19.70 4.80 -2.59
CA LEU A 176 20.03 3.95 -3.73
C LEU A 176 21.24 4.46 -4.49
N VAL A 177 21.36 5.77 -4.71
CA VAL A 177 22.54 6.37 -5.36
C VAL A 177 23.81 6.02 -4.61
N ALA A 178 23.81 6.15 -3.27
CA ALA A 178 24.97 5.78 -2.45
C ALA A 178 25.31 4.28 -2.48
N HIS A 179 24.31 3.42 -2.72
CA HIS A 179 24.51 1.97 -2.87
C HIS A 179 25.14 1.59 -4.22
N LEU A 180 24.86 2.38 -5.27
CA LEU A 180 25.34 2.12 -6.65
C LEU A 180 26.74 2.72 -6.93
N GLN A 181 27.29 3.57 -6.06
CA GLN A 181 28.61 4.17 -6.14
C GLN A 181 29.65 3.32 -5.42
#